data_423adf8d5b2073fe517451c61e66c2f3
#
_entry.id   423adf8d5b2073fe517451c61e66c2f3
#
_cell.length_a   1.000
_cell.length_b   1.000
_cell.length_c   1.000
_cell.angle_alpha   90.00
_cell.angle_beta   90.00
_cell.angle_gamma   90.00
#
_symmetry.space_group_name_H-M   'P 1'
#
loop_
_entity.id
_entity.type
_entity.pdbx_description
1 polymer ?
#
loop_
_entity_poly.entity_id
_entity_poly.type
_entity_poly.pdbx_seq_one_letter_code
_entity_poly.pdbx_strand_id
1 'polypeptide(L)'
;VSIEDDEKENFIMFNVVNKCEYRDGVFTTRFTKEMKPHIYNLKKDYTRMSLDVLCSFKSLFTTRVYEILRTQYYRFDREQCDQLIVPRPPKNPYTIAELKFTLNVVDANASKAVKRLVEQRRFEEALAEIKDAPFEDWRNFRRKVLEVAKKELEESEYSEICFDYEPVKSGKGGKVTGIRFFVKKNPKCIHHSDLQRMPSGEEEGEEIAPNVLAAKKTPVNEKLILEVADIF
;
A
#
# COMPACT_ATOMS: atom_id res chain seq x y z
N VAL A 1 4.70 -18.16 -5.82
CA VAL A 1 5.39 -17.01 -6.45
C VAL A 1 6.19 -17.54 -7.61
N SER A 2 6.04 -16.92 -8.76
CA SER A 2 6.93 -17.14 -9.92
C SER A 2 7.86 -15.93 -10.05
N ILE A 3 9.12 -16.18 -10.28
CA ILE A 3 10.11 -15.17 -10.64
C ILE A 3 10.49 -15.49 -12.08
N GLU A 4 10.22 -14.55 -12.97
CA GLU A 4 10.51 -14.66 -14.39
C GLU A 4 11.77 -13.83 -14.69
N ASP A 5 12.70 -14.42 -15.43
CA ASP A 5 13.84 -13.71 -16.00
C ASP A 5 13.54 -13.51 -17.49
N ASP A 6 13.08 -12.32 -17.84
CA ASP A 6 12.62 -11.95 -19.18
C ASP A 6 13.71 -12.12 -20.26
N GLU A 7 15.00 -12.15 -19.89
CA GLU A 7 16.09 -12.28 -20.84
C GLU A 7 16.41 -13.76 -21.23
N LYS A 8 15.93 -14.74 -20.45
CA LYS A 8 16.37 -16.14 -20.61
C LYS A 8 15.25 -17.20 -20.70
N GLU A 9 13.99 -16.81 -20.79
CA GLU A 9 12.83 -17.74 -20.71
C GLU A 9 12.88 -18.71 -19.50
N ASN A 10 13.60 -18.33 -18.43
CA ASN A 10 13.68 -19.11 -17.22
C ASN A 10 12.67 -18.63 -16.19
N PHE A 11 11.97 -19.56 -15.56
CA PHE A 11 11.11 -19.23 -14.43
C PHE A 11 11.38 -20.17 -13.27
N ILE A 12 11.25 -19.65 -12.06
CA ILE A 12 11.33 -20.42 -10.83
C ILE A 12 10.00 -20.26 -10.09
N MET A 13 9.34 -21.37 -9.79
CA MET A 13 8.15 -21.38 -8.95
C MET A 13 8.48 -22.01 -7.59
N PHE A 14 8.04 -21.35 -6.53
CA PHE A 14 8.15 -21.89 -5.17
C PHE A 14 6.99 -21.42 -4.29
N ASN A 15 6.72 -22.19 -3.23
CA ASN A 15 5.72 -21.80 -2.24
C ASN A 15 6.28 -20.71 -1.34
N VAL A 16 5.46 -19.71 -1.02
CA VAL A 16 5.84 -18.60 -0.12
C VAL A 16 5.91 -19.09 1.32
N VAL A 17 4.94 -19.90 1.71
CA VAL A 17 4.75 -20.36 3.08
C VAL A 17 4.90 -21.88 3.16
N ASN A 18 5.69 -22.34 4.12
CA ASN A 18 5.87 -23.77 4.41
C ASN A 18 4.86 -24.27 5.44
N LYS A 19 4.54 -23.45 6.45
CA LYS A 19 3.61 -23.80 7.52
C LYS A 19 2.87 -22.56 8.02
N CYS A 20 1.55 -22.69 8.22
CA CYS A 20 0.74 -21.77 9.00
C CYS A 20 0.11 -22.54 10.16
N GLU A 21 0.11 -21.93 11.34
CA GLU A 21 -0.44 -22.52 12.55
C GLU A 21 -1.13 -21.43 13.37
N TYR A 22 -2.32 -21.73 13.85
CA TYR A 22 -3.04 -20.86 14.79
C TYR A 22 -3.26 -21.65 16.09
N ARG A 23 -2.70 -21.14 17.21
CA ARG A 23 -2.89 -21.71 18.54
C ARG A 23 -3.02 -20.58 19.56
N ASP A 24 -3.97 -20.71 20.47
CA ASP A 24 -4.16 -19.83 21.63
C ASP A 24 -4.16 -18.34 21.30
N GLY A 25 -4.79 -17.95 20.17
CA GLY A 25 -4.83 -16.56 19.71
C GLY A 25 -3.58 -16.09 18.95
N VAL A 26 -2.59 -16.98 18.75
CA VAL A 26 -1.34 -16.67 18.05
C VAL A 26 -1.32 -17.30 16.67
N PHE A 27 -1.09 -16.49 15.65
CA PHE A 27 -0.89 -16.95 14.27
C PHE A 27 0.60 -17.03 13.98
N THR A 28 1.10 -18.23 13.69
CA THR A 28 2.51 -18.46 13.37
C THR A 28 2.66 -18.87 11.91
N THR A 29 3.50 -18.16 11.17
CA THR A 29 3.80 -18.45 9.77
C THR A 29 5.28 -18.75 9.60
N ARG A 30 5.60 -19.84 8.89
CA ARG A 30 6.97 -20.19 8.51
C ARG A 30 7.13 -20.08 7.00
N PHE A 31 7.96 -19.16 6.59
CA PHE A 31 8.31 -18.99 5.18
C PHE A 31 9.27 -20.07 4.68
N THR A 32 9.24 -20.32 3.37
CA THR A 32 10.20 -21.22 2.71
C THR A 32 11.61 -20.61 2.67
N LYS A 33 12.63 -21.46 2.49
CA LYS A 33 14.02 -20.99 2.40
C LYS A 33 14.22 -20.08 1.17
N GLU A 34 13.54 -20.39 0.09
CA GLU A 34 13.58 -19.66 -1.17
C GLU A 34 13.00 -18.24 -1.00
N MET A 35 12.03 -18.08 -0.11
CA MET A 35 11.43 -16.77 0.17
C MET A 35 12.33 -15.87 1.02
N LYS A 36 13.26 -16.42 1.79
CA LYS A 36 14.12 -15.68 2.73
C LYS A 36 14.85 -14.48 2.10
N PRO A 37 15.51 -14.60 0.91
CA PRO A 37 16.20 -13.47 0.28
C PRO A 37 15.26 -12.32 -0.12
N HIS A 38 13.97 -12.60 -0.30
CA HIS A 38 12.96 -11.63 -0.74
C HIS A 38 12.25 -10.89 0.40
N ILE A 39 12.40 -11.36 1.64
CA ILE A 39 11.74 -10.77 2.82
C ILE A 39 12.70 -10.40 3.94
N TYR A 40 13.92 -10.92 3.93
CA TYR A 40 14.89 -10.73 5.00
C TYR A 40 16.13 -9.98 4.50
N ASN A 41 16.64 -9.04 5.30
CA ASN A 41 17.83 -8.23 4.99
C ASN A 41 17.70 -7.45 3.66
N LEU A 42 16.52 -6.95 3.37
CA LEU A 42 16.31 -6.09 2.21
C LEU A 42 17.12 -4.79 2.36
N LYS A 43 18.04 -4.52 1.43
CA LYS A 43 18.93 -3.35 1.45
C LYS A 43 18.39 -2.17 0.65
N LYS A 44 17.52 -2.43 -0.32
CA LYS A 44 16.96 -1.42 -1.24
C LYS A 44 15.59 -1.84 -1.75
N ASP A 45 14.89 -0.90 -2.36
CA ASP A 45 13.62 -1.12 -3.07
C ASP A 45 12.50 -1.66 -2.17
N TYR A 46 12.48 -1.27 -0.88
CA TYR A 46 11.44 -1.61 0.06
C TYR A 46 10.93 -0.38 0.83
N THR A 47 9.70 -0.45 1.29
CA THR A 47 9.11 0.57 2.15
C THR A 47 8.73 -0.06 3.49
N ARG A 48 9.25 0.48 4.58
CA ARG A 48 8.88 0.03 5.92
C ARG A 48 7.53 0.62 6.30
N MET A 49 6.64 -0.25 6.78
CA MET A 49 5.34 0.12 7.29
C MET A 49 5.13 -0.59 8.62
N SER A 50 4.57 0.11 9.61
CA SER A 50 4.18 -0.53 10.86
C SER A 50 2.90 -1.33 10.65
N LEU A 51 2.84 -2.53 11.20
CA LEU A 51 1.64 -3.35 11.19
C LEU A 51 0.51 -2.68 11.99
N ASP A 52 0.86 -2.00 13.10
CA ASP A 52 -0.12 -1.28 13.91
C ASP A 52 -0.84 -0.19 13.11
N VAL A 53 -0.10 0.52 12.24
CA VAL A 53 -0.69 1.51 11.32
C VAL A 53 -1.67 0.83 10.36
N LEU A 54 -1.23 -0.25 9.70
CA LEU A 54 -2.06 -0.95 8.71
C LEU A 54 -3.33 -1.55 9.35
N CYS A 55 -3.21 -2.12 10.54
CA CYS A 55 -4.33 -2.68 11.30
C CYS A 55 -5.26 -1.63 11.92
N SER A 56 -4.83 -0.36 12.02
CA SER A 56 -5.66 0.72 12.56
C SER A 56 -6.71 1.22 11.57
N PHE A 57 -6.51 1.01 10.29
CA PHE A 57 -7.42 1.48 9.25
C PHE A 57 -8.64 0.56 9.10
N LYS A 58 -9.81 1.17 8.94
CA LYS A 58 -11.08 0.47 8.72
C LYS A 58 -11.34 0.24 7.24
N SER A 59 -10.81 1.12 6.38
CA SER A 59 -10.99 1.07 4.94
C SER A 59 -9.75 0.51 4.25
N LEU A 60 -9.93 -0.51 3.43
CA LEU A 60 -8.88 -1.05 2.56
C LEU A 60 -8.31 0.03 1.62
N PHE A 61 -9.14 0.97 1.18
CA PHE A 61 -8.69 2.08 0.35
C PHE A 61 -7.75 3.01 1.11
N THR A 62 -7.98 3.23 2.41
CA THR A 62 -7.07 4.00 3.26
C THR A 62 -5.70 3.34 3.33
N THR A 63 -5.66 2.02 3.53
CA THR A 63 -4.41 1.24 3.52
C THR A 63 -3.66 1.46 2.19
N ARG A 64 -4.34 1.35 1.06
CA ARG A 64 -3.72 1.53 -0.26
C ARG A 64 -3.23 2.96 -0.52
N VAL A 65 -4.01 3.97 -0.12
CA VAL A 65 -3.56 5.38 -0.19
C VAL A 65 -2.33 5.59 0.69
N TYR A 66 -2.35 5.08 1.92
CA TYR A 66 -1.23 5.14 2.84
C TYR A 66 0.03 4.49 2.24
N GLU A 67 -0.08 3.28 1.68
CA GLU A 67 1.04 2.57 1.03
C GLU A 67 1.69 3.44 -0.04
N ILE A 68 0.90 4.03 -0.97
CA ILE A 68 1.42 4.88 -2.04
C ILE A 68 2.13 6.11 -1.49
N LEU A 69 1.52 6.80 -0.53
CA LEU A 69 2.07 8.05 0.00
C LEU A 69 3.27 7.77 0.90
N ARG A 70 3.26 6.67 1.65
CA ARG A 70 4.35 6.26 2.54
C ARG A 70 5.65 5.96 1.80
N THR A 71 5.57 5.47 0.57
CA THR A 71 6.78 5.27 -0.27
C THR A 71 7.58 6.55 -0.48
N GLN A 72 6.97 7.73 -0.30
CA GLN A 72 7.61 9.01 -0.49
C GLN A 72 8.14 9.62 0.82
N TYR A 73 7.91 8.98 1.97
CA TYR A 73 8.23 9.53 3.30
C TYR A 73 9.69 9.91 3.47
N TYR A 74 10.62 9.12 2.92
CA TYR A 74 12.06 9.39 2.97
C TYR A 74 12.46 10.75 2.38
N ARG A 75 11.59 11.35 1.56
CA ARG A 75 11.82 12.65 0.93
C ARG A 75 11.69 13.81 1.92
N PHE A 76 10.98 13.66 3.04
CA PHE A 76 10.90 14.70 4.05
C PHE A 76 12.29 15.05 4.59
N ASP A 77 13.09 14.04 4.89
CA ASP A 77 14.43 14.21 5.41
C ASP A 77 15.40 14.63 4.31
N ARG A 78 15.24 14.09 3.10
CA ARG A 78 16.08 14.41 1.96
C ARG A 78 15.88 15.83 1.42
N GLU A 79 14.62 16.29 1.37
CA GLU A 79 14.24 17.60 0.81
C GLU A 79 14.11 18.66 1.91
N GLN A 80 14.21 18.29 3.18
CA GLN A 80 14.06 19.16 4.36
C GLN A 80 12.81 20.04 4.26
N CYS A 81 11.68 19.44 3.91
CA CYS A 81 10.43 20.14 3.70
C CYS A 81 9.31 19.61 4.61
N ASP A 82 8.36 20.47 4.92
CA ASP A 82 7.19 20.13 5.75
C ASP A 82 6.05 19.52 4.95
N GLN A 83 6.11 19.63 3.62
CA GLN A 83 5.09 19.13 2.71
C GLN A 83 5.70 18.58 1.44
N LEU A 84 5.27 17.39 1.06
CA LEU A 84 5.66 16.74 -0.19
C LEU A 84 4.54 16.84 -1.22
N ILE A 85 4.92 17.08 -2.47
CA ILE A 85 4.01 16.98 -3.62
C ILE A 85 4.19 15.60 -4.25
N VAL A 86 3.08 14.86 -4.41
CA VAL A 86 3.06 13.50 -4.99
C VAL A 86 2.01 13.43 -6.09
N PRO A 87 2.37 13.04 -7.31
CA PRO A 87 3.73 12.77 -7.81
C PRO A 87 4.64 14.00 -7.77
N ARG A 88 5.95 13.76 -7.64
CA ARG A 88 6.93 14.86 -7.61
C ARG A 88 6.99 15.58 -8.97
N PRO A 89 6.85 16.92 -9.03
CA PRO A 89 7.09 17.67 -10.25
C PRO A 89 8.51 17.38 -10.83
N PRO A 90 8.69 17.34 -12.14
CA PRO A 90 7.74 17.67 -13.20
C PRO A 90 6.79 16.52 -13.62
N LYS A 91 6.73 15.40 -12.91
CA LYS A 91 5.81 14.32 -13.24
C LYS A 91 4.35 14.80 -13.25
N ASN A 92 3.59 14.26 -14.20
CA ASN A 92 2.16 14.52 -14.28
C ASN A 92 1.42 14.03 -13.02
N PRO A 93 0.30 14.68 -12.65
CA PRO A 93 -0.59 14.17 -11.63
C PRO A 93 -1.06 12.75 -11.95
N TYR A 94 -1.40 11.97 -10.92
CA TYR A 94 -2.04 10.67 -11.15
C TYR A 94 -3.35 10.87 -11.91
N THR A 95 -3.59 10.11 -12.97
CA THR A 95 -4.92 10.10 -13.61
C THR A 95 -5.92 9.37 -12.72
N ILE A 96 -7.21 9.65 -12.91
CA ILE A 96 -8.27 8.96 -12.15
C ILE A 96 -8.25 7.46 -12.45
N ALA A 97 -8.00 7.08 -13.70
CA ALA A 97 -7.89 5.68 -14.09
C ALA A 97 -6.68 5.00 -13.44
N GLU A 98 -5.50 5.63 -13.49
CA GLU A 98 -4.31 5.14 -12.81
C GLU A 98 -4.56 4.90 -11.33
N LEU A 99 -5.18 5.87 -10.62
CA LEU A 99 -5.49 5.71 -9.20
C LEU A 99 -6.47 4.57 -8.92
N LYS A 100 -7.50 4.38 -9.74
CA LYS A 100 -8.44 3.28 -9.55
C LYS A 100 -7.76 1.92 -9.61
N PHE A 101 -6.82 1.72 -10.53
CA PHE A 101 -6.03 0.48 -10.59
C PHE A 101 -5.02 0.38 -9.43
N THR A 102 -4.29 1.45 -9.16
CA THR A 102 -3.25 1.45 -8.12
C THR A 102 -3.84 1.26 -6.71
N LEU A 103 -5.03 1.82 -6.45
CA LEU A 103 -5.75 1.63 -5.19
C LEU A 103 -6.54 0.32 -5.13
N ASN A 104 -6.44 -0.51 -6.17
CA ASN A 104 -7.20 -1.75 -6.30
C ASN A 104 -8.72 -1.55 -6.16
N VAL A 105 -9.23 -0.39 -6.62
CA VAL A 105 -10.66 -0.12 -6.77
C VAL A 105 -11.22 -0.92 -7.94
N VAL A 106 -10.38 -1.13 -8.94
CA VAL A 106 -10.65 -1.93 -10.13
C VAL A 106 -9.56 -2.99 -10.23
N ASP A 107 -9.96 -4.23 -10.48
CA ASP A 107 -9.03 -5.34 -10.61
C ASP A 107 -8.23 -5.25 -11.91
N ALA A 108 -6.92 -5.14 -11.80
CA ALA A 108 -6.01 -5.15 -12.93
C ALA A 108 -5.96 -6.51 -13.66
N ASN A 109 -6.42 -7.59 -13.02
CA ASN A 109 -6.48 -8.93 -13.59
C ASN A 109 -7.88 -9.33 -14.08
N ALA A 110 -8.83 -8.40 -14.16
CA ALA A 110 -10.22 -8.67 -14.59
C ALA A 110 -10.29 -9.38 -15.97
N SER A 111 -9.34 -9.11 -16.85
CA SER A 111 -9.16 -9.84 -18.11
C SER A 111 -7.71 -9.76 -18.59
N LYS A 112 -7.33 -10.67 -19.52
CA LYS A 112 -6.00 -10.62 -20.15
C LYS A 112 -5.76 -9.31 -20.91
N ALA A 113 -6.79 -8.71 -21.51
CA ALA A 113 -6.70 -7.44 -22.20
C ALA A 113 -6.43 -6.29 -21.21
N VAL A 114 -7.19 -6.24 -20.11
CA VAL A 114 -7.00 -5.25 -19.03
C VAL A 114 -5.59 -5.35 -18.45
N LYS A 115 -5.15 -6.56 -18.09
CA LYS A 115 -3.82 -6.80 -17.55
C LYS A 115 -2.72 -6.24 -18.46
N ARG A 116 -2.77 -6.59 -19.75
CA ARG A 116 -1.81 -6.10 -20.77
C ARG A 116 -1.80 -4.56 -20.87
N LEU A 117 -2.97 -3.92 -20.86
CA LEU A 117 -3.08 -2.47 -20.95
C LEU A 117 -2.52 -1.79 -19.69
N VAL A 118 -2.77 -2.35 -18.51
CA VAL A 118 -2.22 -1.86 -17.23
C VAL A 118 -0.69 -1.98 -17.20
N GLU A 119 -0.13 -3.10 -17.65
CA GLU A 119 1.33 -3.30 -17.78
C GLU A 119 1.95 -2.27 -18.74
N GLN A 120 1.24 -1.92 -19.82
CA GLN A 120 1.63 -0.85 -20.75
C GLN A 120 1.36 0.58 -20.23
N ARG A 121 0.86 0.73 -18.99
CA ARG A 121 0.43 2.02 -18.40
C ARG A 121 -0.66 2.76 -19.17
N ARG A 122 -1.46 2.06 -19.94
CA ARG A 122 -2.60 2.59 -20.71
C ARG A 122 -3.89 2.49 -19.88
N PHE A 123 -3.88 3.16 -18.73
CA PHE A 123 -4.92 3.01 -17.71
C PHE A 123 -6.32 3.44 -18.16
N GLU A 124 -6.42 4.51 -18.96
CA GLU A 124 -7.72 5.00 -19.46
C GLU A 124 -8.36 3.97 -20.40
N GLU A 125 -7.58 3.34 -21.25
CA GLU A 125 -8.05 2.30 -22.16
C GLU A 125 -8.38 1.01 -21.38
N ALA A 126 -7.55 0.66 -20.40
CA ALA A 126 -7.82 -0.48 -19.51
C ALA A 126 -9.15 -0.29 -18.75
N LEU A 127 -9.42 0.93 -18.28
CA LEU A 127 -10.67 1.24 -17.58
C LEU A 127 -11.89 1.18 -18.50
N ALA A 128 -11.74 1.57 -19.77
CA ALA A 128 -12.80 1.50 -20.78
C ALA A 128 -13.21 0.07 -21.15
N GLU A 129 -12.31 -0.91 -21.00
CA GLU A 129 -12.59 -2.35 -21.21
C GLU A 129 -13.44 -2.97 -20.09
N ILE A 130 -13.61 -2.28 -18.96
CA ILE A 130 -14.32 -2.80 -17.78
C ILE A 130 -15.74 -2.25 -17.77
N LYS A 131 -16.70 -3.14 -17.94
CA LYS A 131 -18.12 -2.82 -17.76
C LYS A 131 -18.42 -2.62 -16.27
N ASP A 132 -19.23 -1.61 -15.98
CA ASP A 132 -19.69 -1.32 -14.58
C ASP A 132 -18.52 -1.08 -13.60
N ALA A 133 -17.48 -0.38 -14.05
CA ALA A 133 -16.34 -0.04 -13.20
C ALA A 133 -16.80 0.71 -11.92
N PRO A 134 -16.32 0.29 -10.73
CA PRO A 134 -16.69 0.93 -9.48
C PRO A 134 -16.36 2.43 -9.48
N PHE A 135 -17.25 3.20 -8.84
CA PHE A 135 -17.09 4.67 -8.72
C PHE A 135 -16.84 5.37 -10.07
N GLU A 136 -17.65 5.08 -11.07
CA GLU A 136 -17.55 5.74 -12.38
C GLU A 136 -17.59 7.27 -12.24
N ASP A 137 -18.47 7.78 -11.38
CA ASP A 137 -18.57 9.20 -11.05
C ASP A 137 -17.45 9.64 -10.09
N TRP A 138 -16.79 10.75 -10.45
CA TRP A 138 -15.77 11.42 -9.62
C TRP A 138 -16.27 11.75 -8.20
N ARG A 139 -17.52 12.20 -8.04
CA ARG A 139 -18.09 12.54 -6.72
C ARG A 139 -18.10 11.33 -5.79
N ASN A 140 -18.48 10.18 -6.32
CA ASN A 140 -18.53 8.92 -5.55
C ASN A 140 -17.12 8.40 -5.21
N PHE A 141 -16.20 8.42 -6.18
CA PHE A 141 -14.80 8.07 -5.94
C PHE A 141 -14.18 8.98 -4.87
N ARG A 142 -14.33 10.29 -5.02
CA ARG A 142 -13.84 11.25 -4.04
C ARG A 142 -14.39 10.96 -2.64
N ARG A 143 -15.72 10.87 -2.50
CA ARG A 143 -16.38 10.72 -1.20
C ARG A 143 -16.07 9.40 -0.51
N LYS A 144 -16.04 8.30 -1.26
CA LYS A 144 -15.92 6.94 -0.68
C LYS A 144 -14.49 6.44 -0.58
N VAL A 145 -13.57 7.01 -1.32
CA VAL A 145 -12.15 6.61 -1.34
C VAL A 145 -11.28 7.69 -0.72
N LEU A 146 -11.23 8.86 -1.34
CA LEU A 146 -10.25 9.89 -0.94
C LEU A 146 -10.59 10.58 0.37
N GLU A 147 -11.85 10.98 0.57
CA GLU A 147 -12.28 11.67 1.81
C GLU A 147 -12.25 10.72 3.01
N VAL A 148 -12.57 9.42 2.81
CA VAL A 148 -12.45 8.41 3.87
C VAL A 148 -11.00 8.22 4.25
N ALA A 149 -10.11 8.03 3.26
CA ALA A 149 -8.69 7.85 3.51
C ALA A 149 -8.06 9.09 4.16
N LYS A 150 -8.42 10.30 3.69
CA LYS A 150 -7.95 11.55 4.27
C LYS A 150 -8.32 11.64 5.75
N LYS A 151 -9.59 11.40 6.08
CA LYS A 151 -10.09 11.45 7.45
C LYS A 151 -9.40 10.42 8.35
N GLU A 152 -9.32 9.16 7.92
CA GLU A 152 -8.70 8.10 8.72
C GLU A 152 -7.22 8.38 8.98
N LEU A 153 -6.47 8.86 7.99
CA LEU A 153 -5.05 9.19 8.16
C LEU A 153 -4.85 10.41 9.06
N GLU A 154 -5.70 11.45 8.92
CA GLU A 154 -5.62 12.67 9.72
C GLU A 154 -6.01 12.43 11.20
N GLU A 155 -6.95 11.51 11.45
CA GLU A 155 -7.41 11.16 12.80
C GLU A 155 -6.56 10.07 13.47
N SER A 156 -5.73 9.35 12.72
CA SER A 156 -4.93 8.24 13.24
C SER A 156 -3.80 8.72 14.13
N GLU A 157 -3.69 8.12 15.32
CA GLU A 157 -2.56 8.30 16.25
C GLU A 157 -1.34 7.44 15.86
N TYR A 158 -1.52 6.51 14.92
CA TYR A 158 -0.47 5.60 14.45
C TYR A 158 0.16 6.05 13.14
N SER A 159 -0.63 6.69 12.26
CA SER A 159 -0.14 7.12 10.95
C SER A 159 0.78 8.33 11.08
N GLU A 160 2.03 8.19 10.62
CA GLU A 160 3.02 9.27 10.60
C GLU A 160 2.78 10.30 9.49
N ILE A 161 1.87 10.01 8.57
CA ILE A 161 1.51 10.92 7.47
C ILE A 161 0.01 11.23 7.48
N CYS A 162 -0.29 12.43 7.05
CA CYS A 162 -1.61 12.84 6.60
C CYS A 162 -1.48 13.54 5.24
N PHE A 163 -2.57 13.78 4.54
CA PHE A 163 -2.52 14.37 3.22
C PHE A 163 -3.71 15.28 2.91
N ASP A 164 -3.46 16.23 2.04
CA ASP A 164 -4.44 16.96 1.25
C ASP A 164 -4.33 16.57 -0.21
N TYR A 165 -5.29 16.92 -1.04
CA TYR A 165 -5.21 16.68 -2.47
C TYR A 165 -5.91 17.78 -3.29
N GLU A 166 -5.44 17.98 -4.52
CA GLU A 166 -6.00 18.90 -5.48
C GLU A 166 -6.42 18.16 -6.74
N PRO A 167 -7.71 18.28 -7.15
CA PRO A 167 -8.17 17.71 -8.41
C PRO A 167 -7.71 18.57 -9.59
N VAL A 168 -7.05 17.93 -10.55
CA VAL A 168 -6.65 18.56 -11.81
C VAL A 168 -7.76 18.40 -12.82
N LYS A 169 -8.15 19.51 -13.46
CA LYS A 169 -9.24 19.55 -14.44
C LYS A 169 -8.71 19.81 -15.84
N SER A 170 -9.38 19.26 -16.83
CA SER A 170 -9.15 19.57 -18.24
C SER A 170 -9.98 20.78 -18.65
N GLY A 171 -9.32 21.92 -18.91
CA GLY A 171 -9.98 23.17 -19.36
C GLY A 171 -10.83 23.88 -18.29
N LYS A 172 -11.46 25.02 -18.68
CA LYS A 172 -12.38 25.79 -17.81
C LYS A 172 -13.65 24.98 -17.54
N GLY A 173 -13.88 24.59 -16.26
CA GLY A 173 -15.09 23.84 -15.86
C GLY A 173 -15.08 22.36 -16.27
N GLY A 174 -13.95 21.86 -16.75
CA GLY A 174 -13.82 20.53 -17.30
C GLY A 174 -13.89 19.40 -16.27
N LYS A 175 -13.97 18.17 -16.79
CA LYS A 175 -13.94 16.93 -16.03
C LYS A 175 -12.61 16.82 -15.25
N VAL A 176 -12.67 16.33 -14.03
CA VAL A 176 -11.46 16.00 -13.25
C VAL A 176 -10.74 14.85 -13.95
N THR A 177 -9.50 15.09 -14.34
CA THR A 177 -8.66 14.13 -15.08
C THR A 177 -7.56 13.55 -14.22
N GLY A 178 -7.19 14.21 -13.13
CA GLY A 178 -6.12 13.74 -12.27
C GLY A 178 -6.17 14.30 -10.87
N ILE A 179 -5.25 13.83 -10.03
CA ILE A 179 -5.11 14.22 -8.64
C ILE A 179 -3.62 14.42 -8.33
N ARG A 180 -3.34 15.46 -7.55
CA ARG A 180 -2.04 15.70 -6.93
C ARG A 180 -2.23 15.68 -5.42
N PHE A 181 -1.41 14.92 -4.73
CA PHE A 181 -1.42 14.81 -3.28
C PHE A 181 -0.40 15.78 -2.67
N PHE A 182 -0.74 16.30 -1.52
CA PHE A 182 0.10 17.11 -0.66
C PHE A 182 0.25 16.39 0.67
N VAL A 183 1.37 15.69 0.85
CA VAL A 183 1.62 14.84 2.02
C VAL A 183 2.33 15.65 3.08
N LYS A 184 1.88 15.53 4.33
CA LYS A 184 2.44 16.19 5.52
C LYS A 184 2.73 15.16 6.59
N LYS A 185 3.63 15.49 7.52
CA LYS A 185 3.80 14.71 8.76
C LYS A 185 2.53 14.90 9.60
N ASN A 186 2.00 13.80 10.13
CA ASN A 186 0.79 13.86 10.95
C ASN A 186 1.14 14.30 12.39
N PRO A 187 0.66 15.46 12.87
CA PRO A 187 0.99 15.95 14.20
C PRO A 187 0.38 15.11 15.34
N LYS A 188 -0.62 14.28 15.04
CA LYS A 188 -1.26 13.38 16.02
C LYS A 188 -0.51 12.06 16.21
N CYS A 189 0.47 11.76 15.36
CA CYS A 189 1.22 10.52 15.46
C CYS A 189 2.10 10.48 16.70
N ILE A 190 1.88 9.48 17.55
CA ILE A 190 2.65 9.27 18.80
C ILE A 190 3.96 8.51 18.60
N HIS A 191 4.17 7.90 17.43
CA HIS A 191 5.30 6.99 17.13
C HIS A 191 6.29 7.51 16.08
N HIS A 192 6.44 8.83 15.94
CA HIS A 192 7.36 9.41 14.96
C HIS A 192 8.82 8.95 15.09
N SER A 193 9.27 8.59 16.29
CA SER A 193 10.68 8.25 16.58
C SER A 193 11.08 6.84 16.18
N ASP A 194 10.15 5.88 16.19
CA ASP A 194 10.48 4.46 16.05
C ASP A 194 10.68 4.02 14.58
N LEU A 195 10.12 4.77 13.64
CA LEU A 195 10.23 4.50 12.21
C LEU A 195 11.50 5.07 11.57
N GLN A 196 12.21 5.98 12.25
CA GLN A 196 13.43 6.62 11.75
C GLN A 196 14.71 5.84 12.08
N ARG A 197 14.69 4.90 13.04
CA ARG A 197 15.86 4.06 13.33
C ARG A 197 16.04 3.04 12.22
N MET A 198 16.86 3.37 11.24
CA MET A 198 17.54 2.37 10.43
C MET A 198 18.47 1.58 11.36
N PRO A 199 18.40 0.27 11.44
CA PRO A 199 19.54 -0.47 11.95
C PRO A 199 20.70 -0.18 10.99
N SER A 200 21.71 0.53 11.48
CA SER A 200 23.02 0.58 10.84
C SER A 200 23.44 -0.89 10.64
N GLY A 201 23.66 -1.29 9.39
CA GLY A 201 23.93 -2.68 9.05
C GLY A 201 25.30 -3.14 9.50
N GLU A 202 25.45 -3.39 10.79
CA GLU A 202 26.55 -4.12 11.43
C GLU A 202 26.04 -4.67 12.75
N GLU A 203 25.16 -5.67 12.67
CA GLU A 203 25.00 -6.64 13.75
C GLU A 203 25.00 -8.04 13.14
N GLU A 204 26.13 -8.69 13.34
CA GLU A 204 26.33 -10.11 13.08
C GLU A 204 25.31 -10.93 13.85
N GLY A 205 24.72 -11.85 13.14
CA GLY A 205 23.91 -13.00 13.48
C GLY A 205 23.69 -13.36 14.96
N GLU A 206 22.86 -12.65 15.68
CA GLU A 206 22.16 -13.24 16.81
C GLU A 206 20.86 -13.87 16.30
N GLU A 207 20.75 -15.17 16.55
CA GLU A 207 19.55 -15.98 16.37
C GLU A 207 18.44 -15.37 17.23
N ILE A 208 17.60 -14.54 16.62
CA ILE A 208 16.49 -13.88 17.32
C ILE A 208 15.53 -14.99 17.76
N ALA A 209 15.54 -15.26 19.05
CA ALA A 209 14.50 -16.03 19.70
C ALA A 209 13.13 -15.43 19.31
N PRO A 210 12.08 -16.25 19.13
CA PRO A 210 10.78 -15.75 18.70
C PRO A 210 10.28 -14.71 19.69
N ASN A 211 10.29 -13.45 19.26
CA ASN A 211 9.74 -12.37 20.04
C ASN A 211 8.22 -12.54 20.04
N VAL A 212 7.72 -13.14 21.10
CA VAL A 212 6.30 -13.30 21.36
C VAL A 212 5.79 -11.92 21.73
N LEU A 213 5.35 -11.15 20.74
CA LEU A 213 4.54 -9.98 20.96
C LEU A 213 3.28 -10.42 21.70
N ALA A 214 3.26 -10.18 23.00
CA ALA A 214 2.08 -10.35 23.82
C ALA A 214 1.02 -9.35 23.33
N ALA A 215 0.18 -9.79 22.40
CA ALA A 215 -0.95 -9.05 21.92
C ALA A 215 -1.85 -8.72 23.11
N LYS A 216 -1.92 -7.45 23.50
CA LYS A 216 -3.00 -6.96 24.37
C LYS A 216 -4.30 -7.34 23.67
N LYS A 217 -5.15 -8.08 24.36
CA LYS A 217 -6.46 -8.55 23.90
C LYS A 217 -7.34 -7.36 23.49
N THR A 218 -7.26 -6.95 22.24
CA THR A 218 -8.33 -6.22 21.58
C THR A 218 -9.35 -7.25 21.08
N PRO A 219 -10.65 -7.02 21.26
CA PRO A 219 -11.65 -7.96 20.79
C PRO A 219 -11.56 -8.04 19.26
N VAL A 220 -11.07 -9.18 18.76
CA VAL A 220 -11.02 -9.48 17.33
C VAL A 220 -12.44 -9.65 16.86
N ASN A 221 -12.83 -8.85 15.87
CA ASN A 221 -14.14 -8.95 15.26
C ASN A 221 -14.24 -10.27 14.47
N GLU A 222 -14.98 -11.25 14.99
CA GLU A 222 -15.11 -12.61 14.44
C GLU A 222 -15.54 -12.66 12.96
N LYS A 223 -16.13 -11.58 12.44
CA LYS A 223 -16.51 -11.47 11.03
C LYS A 223 -15.31 -11.40 10.07
N LEU A 224 -14.14 -10.93 10.53
CA LEU A 224 -12.96 -10.83 9.67
C LEU A 224 -12.27 -12.19 9.43
N ILE A 225 -12.52 -13.16 10.30
CA ILE A 225 -11.92 -14.51 10.21
C ILE A 225 -12.62 -15.35 9.13
N LEU A 226 -13.89 -15.12 8.89
CA LEU A 226 -14.67 -15.89 7.92
C LEU A 226 -14.43 -15.46 6.45
N GLU A 227 -14.11 -14.19 6.20
CA GLU A 227 -13.84 -13.70 4.84
C GLU A 227 -12.46 -14.12 4.30
N VAL A 228 -11.51 -14.49 5.16
CA VAL A 228 -10.17 -14.95 4.73
C VAL A 228 -10.17 -16.45 4.44
N ALA A 229 -11.10 -17.22 4.99
CA ALA A 229 -11.18 -18.66 4.79
C ALA A 229 -11.76 -19.07 3.42
N ASP A 230 -12.50 -18.17 2.74
CA ASP A 230 -13.10 -18.42 1.43
C ASP A 230 -12.20 -18.02 0.23
N ILE A 231 -10.93 -17.65 0.48
CA ILE A 231 -9.97 -17.23 -0.56
C ILE A 231 -8.88 -18.29 -0.83
N PHE A 232 -8.99 -19.49 -0.20
CA PHE A 232 -8.05 -20.60 -0.47
C PHE A 232 -8.78 -21.86 -0.93
#